data_c5a059b98861bc3f219600d3deaea6d8
#
_entry.id   c5a059b98861bc3f219600d3deaea6d8
#
_cell.length_a   1.000
_cell.length_b   1.000
_cell.length_c   1.000
_cell.angle_alpha   90.00
_cell.angle_beta   90.00
_cell.angle_gamma   90.00
#
_symmetry.space_group_name_H-M   'P 1'
#
loop_
_entity.id
_entity.type
_entity.pdbx_description
1 polymer ?
#
loop_
_entity_poly.entity_id
_entity_poly.type
_entity_poly.pdbx_seq_one_letter_code
_entity_poly.pdbx_strand_id
1 'polypeptide(L)'
;ENGTYPIVKDKITLTYWVPLNEKYTSVITNFNDLEMSKELEKITNIHIEYQHPVEESADEQFNLMVASNNLPDIIEQNWTGRPGGPEKALADNVIIDMTDLIDKYAPNYKKILAETPEGAKQAATNDGRQYMMTGFYYGDAVAAKIMIGPQYRRDWLERLGLEDPTTIDEWYEVLTAIKEGDADGDGDTEDEIPFISKGASISCSNDN
;
A
#
# COMPACT_ATOMS: atom_id res chain seq x y z
N GLU A 1 22.38 -5.05 18.21
CA GLU A 1 23.24 -3.89 17.94
C GLU A 1 22.67 -3.18 16.72
N ASN A 2 22.38 -1.90 16.85
CA ASN A 2 22.07 -1.07 15.68
C ASN A 2 23.29 -1.11 14.77
N GLY A 3 23.07 -1.49 13.51
CA GLY A 3 24.16 -1.58 12.55
C GLY A 3 25.00 -0.30 12.51
N THR A 4 26.30 -0.46 12.42
CA THR A 4 27.19 0.69 12.24
C THR A 4 27.17 1.11 10.77
N TYR A 5 27.14 2.41 10.53
CA TYR A 5 27.31 2.96 9.18
C TYR A 5 28.79 3.25 8.90
N PRO A 6 29.22 3.14 7.66
CA PRO A 6 28.46 2.64 6.50
C PRO A 6 28.18 1.13 6.60
N ILE A 7 27.08 0.67 5.94
CA ILE A 7 26.69 -0.73 5.95
C ILE A 7 27.75 -1.62 5.29
N VAL A 8 28.37 -1.12 4.23
CA VAL A 8 29.44 -1.80 3.48
C VAL A 8 30.67 -0.92 3.40
N LYS A 9 31.89 -1.55 3.40
CA LYS A 9 33.16 -0.81 3.30
C LYS A 9 33.41 -0.32 1.89
N ASP A 10 33.27 -1.22 0.93
CA ASP A 10 33.42 -0.92 -0.49
C ASP A 10 32.05 -0.60 -1.06
N LYS A 11 31.97 0.46 -1.85
CA LYS A 11 30.71 0.87 -2.47
C LYS A 11 30.16 -0.22 -3.37
N ILE A 12 28.89 -0.56 -3.18
CA ILE A 12 28.15 -1.51 -4.02
C ILE A 12 26.98 -0.81 -4.69
N THR A 13 26.48 -1.41 -5.77
CA THR A 13 25.24 -1.01 -6.43
C THR A 13 24.25 -2.14 -6.32
N LEU A 14 23.00 -1.80 -5.96
CA LEU A 14 21.84 -2.68 -6.02
C LEU A 14 20.83 -2.10 -6.99
N THR A 15 20.18 -2.96 -7.73
CA THR A 15 19.11 -2.59 -8.67
C THR A 15 17.75 -2.69 -7.99
N TYR A 16 16.90 -1.68 -8.20
CA TYR A 16 15.57 -1.63 -7.57
C TYR A 16 14.49 -1.31 -8.60
N TRP A 17 13.65 -2.29 -8.90
CA TRP A 17 12.49 -2.13 -9.77
C TRP A 17 11.30 -1.63 -8.96
N VAL A 18 10.84 -0.41 -9.26
CA VAL A 18 9.75 0.25 -8.57
C VAL A 18 8.96 1.15 -9.52
N PRO A 19 7.63 0.97 -9.67
CA PRO A 19 6.81 1.87 -10.46
C PRO A 19 6.84 3.30 -9.91
N LEU A 20 6.96 4.27 -10.81
CA LEU A 20 6.84 5.68 -10.47
C LEU A 20 5.40 6.14 -10.79
N ASN A 21 4.66 6.54 -9.76
CA ASN A 21 3.29 6.98 -9.94
C ASN A 21 3.22 8.25 -10.80
N GLU A 22 2.34 8.28 -11.78
CA GLU A 22 2.16 9.38 -12.72
C GLU A 22 1.97 10.75 -12.06
N LYS A 23 1.38 10.79 -10.87
CA LYS A 23 1.19 12.04 -10.11
C LYS A 23 2.50 12.74 -9.77
N TYR A 24 3.60 12.01 -9.74
CA TYR A 24 4.92 12.53 -9.40
C TYR A 24 5.82 12.76 -10.61
N THR A 25 5.48 12.22 -11.78
CA THR A 25 6.34 12.28 -12.99
C THR A 25 6.57 13.71 -13.51
N SER A 26 5.71 14.65 -13.17
CA SER A 26 5.90 16.07 -13.46
C SER A 26 7.01 16.75 -12.64
N VAL A 27 7.43 16.13 -11.53
CA VAL A 27 8.41 16.70 -10.58
C VAL A 27 9.62 15.78 -10.41
N ILE A 28 9.42 14.47 -10.56
CA ILE A 28 10.44 13.44 -10.33
C ILE A 28 10.45 12.50 -11.51
N THR A 29 11.60 12.33 -12.14
CA THR A 29 11.79 11.37 -13.24
C THR A 29 12.56 10.13 -12.79
N ASN A 30 13.36 10.25 -11.73
CA ASN A 30 14.08 9.13 -11.14
C ASN A 30 14.29 9.40 -9.64
N PHE A 31 14.14 8.36 -8.83
CA PHE A 31 14.36 8.49 -7.37
C PHE A 31 15.82 8.75 -7.00
N ASN A 32 16.79 8.51 -7.90
CA ASN A 32 18.18 8.90 -7.70
C ASN A 32 18.38 10.42 -7.61
N ASP A 33 17.45 11.22 -8.17
CA ASP A 33 17.51 12.67 -8.13
C ASP A 33 17.12 13.25 -6.76
N LEU A 34 16.47 12.45 -5.92
CA LEU A 34 16.03 12.86 -4.59
C LEU A 34 17.22 13.04 -3.63
N GLU A 35 17.20 14.12 -2.87
CA GLU A 35 18.21 14.37 -1.83
C GLU A 35 18.24 13.25 -0.78
N MET A 36 17.09 12.67 -0.46
CA MET A 36 17.01 11.52 0.44
C MET A 36 17.82 10.32 -0.10
N SER A 37 17.70 9.99 -1.37
CA SER A 37 18.43 8.88 -1.99
C SER A 37 19.93 9.12 -1.97
N LYS A 38 20.36 10.36 -2.27
CA LYS A 38 21.77 10.78 -2.22
C LYS A 38 22.35 10.69 -0.80
N GLU A 39 21.57 11.13 0.21
CA GLU A 39 22.00 11.02 1.62
C GLU A 39 22.06 9.56 2.09
N LEU A 40 21.08 8.74 1.72
CA LEU A 40 21.13 7.31 2.05
C LEU A 40 22.33 6.62 1.43
N GLU A 41 22.69 6.93 0.18
CA GLU A 41 23.90 6.42 -0.46
C GLU A 41 25.18 6.81 0.32
N LYS A 42 25.29 8.07 0.76
CA LYS A 42 26.43 8.53 1.58
C LYS A 42 26.54 7.80 2.91
N ILE A 43 25.40 7.61 3.58
CA ILE A 43 25.35 6.99 4.91
C ILE A 43 25.64 5.49 4.81
N THR A 44 25.07 4.82 3.81
CA THR A 44 25.11 3.36 3.70
C THR A 44 26.30 2.84 2.91
N ASN A 45 26.86 3.66 2.02
CA ASN A 45 27.81 3.32 0.97
C ASN A 45 27.22 2.34 -0.07
N ILE A 46 25.87 2.36 -0.22
CA ILE A 46 25.12 1.55 -1.19
C ILE A 46 24.46 2.50 -2.18
N HIS A 47 24.80 2.37 -3.46
CA HIS A 47 24.08 3.02 -4.55
C HIS A 47 22.87 2.18 -4.95
N ILE A 48 21.70 2.80 -5.08
CA ILE A 48 20.53 2.14 -5.63
C ILE A 48 20.31 2.63 -7.06
N GLU A 49 20.33 1.72 -8.01
CA GLU A 49 19.94 1.99 -9.39
C GLU A 49 18.46 1.73 -9.55
N TYR A 50 17.66 2.79 -9.54
CA TYR A 50 16.21 2.69 -9.67
C TYR A 50 15.80 2.45 -11.11
N GLN A 51 14.97 1.44 -11.32
CA GLN A 51 14.33 1.08 -12.58
C GLN A 51 12.84 1.38 -12.48
N HIS A 52 12.39 2.42 -13.19
CA HIS A 52 10.99 2.85 -13.17
C HIS A 52 10.29 2.36 -14.44
N PRO A 53 9.46 1.31 -14.35
CA PRO A 53 8.61 0.93 -15.47
C PRO A 53 7.57 2.03 -15.75
N VAL A 54 7.15 2.14 -17.00
CA VAL A 54 5.99 2.95 -17.36
C VAL A 54 4.74 2.31 -16.76
N GLU A 55 3.95 3.09 -16.01
CA GLU A 55 2.85 2.58 -15.18
C GLU A 55 1.85 1.75 -16.00
N GLU A 56 1.46 2.22 -17.19
CA GLU A 56 0.48 1.54 -18.05
C GLU A 56 0.97 0.19 -18.59
N SER A 57 2.27 -0.02 -18.69
CA SER A 57 2.89 -1.27 -19.17
C SER A 57 3.70 -1.99 -18.10
N ALA A 58 3.59 -1.58 -16.83
CA ALA A 58 4.36 -2.15 -15.74
C ALA A 58 4.16 -3.66 -15.60
N ASP A 59 2.93 -4.14 -15.79
CA ASP A 59 2.60 -5.56 -15.72
C ASP A 59 3.26 -6.37 -16.84
N GLU A 60 3.25 -5.85 -18.06
CA GLU A 60 3.90 -6.50 -19.21
C GLU A 60 5.42 -6.53 -19.02
N GLN A 61 6.02 -5.41 -18.62
CA GLN A 61 7.45 -5.32 -18.34
C GLN A 61 7.86 -6.27 -17.21
N PHE A 62 7.06 -6.37 -16.14
CA PHE A 62 7.29 -7.33 -15.07
C PHE A 62 7.28 -8.78 -15.57
N ASN A 63 6.28 -9.16 -16.38
CA ASN A 63 6.18 -10.50 -16.92
C ASN A 63 7.37 -10.85 -17.82
N LEU A 64 7.83 -9.90 -18.65
CA LEU A 64 9.03 -10.06 -19.49
C LEU A 64 10.30 -10.23 -18.64
N MET A 65 10.44 -9.43 -17.58
CA MET A 65 11.54 -9.49 -16.62
C MET A 65 11.61 -10.89 -15.96
N VAL A 66 10.47 -11.39 -15.48
CA VAL A 66 10.38 -12.74 -14.90
C VAL A 66 10.67 -13.83 -15.95
N ALA A 67 10.08 -13.74 -17.14
CA ALA A 67 10.27 -14.72 -18.19
C ALA A 67 11.73 -14.81 -18.70
N SER A 68 12.43 -13.67 -18.72
CA SER A 68 13.85 -13.60 -19.10
C SER A 68 14.82 -13.96 -17.96
N ASN A 69 14.30 -14.14 -16.73
CA ASN A 69 15.09 -14.32 -15.51
C ASN A 69 16.13 -13.22 -15.29
N ASN A 70 15.83 -12.00 -15.76
CA ASN A 70 16.67 -10.83 -15.55
C ASN A 70 16.09 -10.00 -14.40
N LEU A 71 16.18 -10.56 -13.18
CA LEU A 71 15.59 -9.99 -11.99
C LEU A 71 16.53 -8.98 -11.34
N PRO A 72 16.05 -7.81 -10.91
CA PRO A 72 16.80 -6.88 -10.09
C PRO A 72 16.96 -7.41 -8.66
N ASP A 73 17.83 -6.76 -7.88
CA ASP A 73 18.07 -7.15 -6.49
C ASP A 73 16.86 -6.88 -5.59
N ILE A 74 16.08 -5.84 -5.90
CA ILE A 74 14.89 -5.44 -5.13
C ILE A 74 13.72 -5.22 -6.10
N ILE A 75 12.55 -5.75 -5.75
CA ILE A 75 11.32 -5.60 -6.54
C ILE A 75 10.19 -5.10 -5.62
N GLU A 76 9.65 -3.93 -5.92
CA GLU A 76 8.42 -3.45 -5.30
C GLU A 76 7.22 -3.87 -6.14
N GLN A 77 6.37 -4.71 -5.56
CA GLN A 77 5.24 -5.29 -6.27
C GLN A 77 4.11 -5.66 -5.31
N ASN A 78 2.86 -5.58 -5.79
CA ASN A 78 1.71 -6.20 -5.13
C ASN A 78 1.71 -7.71 -5.42
N TRP A 79 2.39 -8.48 -4.56
CA TRP A 79 2.54 -9.92 -4.74
C TRP A 79 1.23 -10.68 -4.61
N THR A 80 0.30 -10.24 -3.74
CA THR A 80 -1.01 -10.88 -3.56
C THR A 80 -1.92 -10.71 -4.78
N GLY A 81 -1.73 -9.63 -5.54
CA GLY A 81 -2.45 -9.38 -6.79
C GLY A 81 -1.90 -10.15 -8.00
N ARG A 82 -0.78 -10.87 -7.86
CA ARG A 82 -0.19 -11.64 -8.97
C ARG A 82 -0.78 -13.06 -9.06
N PRO A 83 -0.89 -13.63 -10.28
CA PRO A 83 -1.34 -15.01 -10.44
C PRO A 83 -0.51 -16.00 -9.65
N GLY A 84 -1.14 -16.71 -8.72
CA GLY A 84 -0.49 -17.66 -7.81
C GLY A 84 0.17 -17.07 -6.57
N GLY A 85 0.07 -15.74 -6.41
CA GLY A 85 0.50 -15.05 -5.21
C GLY A 85 1.99 -15.14 -4.88
N PRO A 86 2.37 -14.78 -3.64
CA PRO A 86 3.75 -14.87 -3.19
C PRO A 86 4.27 -16.32 -3.11
N GLU A 87 3.40 -17.30 -2.86
CA GLU A 87 3.76 -18.72 -2.83
C GLU A 87 4.35 -19.18 -4.18
N LYS A 88 3.72 -18.76 -5.28
CA LYS A 88 4.22 -19.08 -6.62
C LYS A 88 5.52 -18.34 -6.92
N ALA A 89 5.60 -17.06 -6.55
CA ALA A 89 6.80 -16.26 -6.75
C ALA A 89 8.02 -16.87 -6.02
N LEU A 90 7.83 -17.41 -4.80
CA LEU A 90 8.83 -18.16 -4.05
C LEU A 90 9.18 -19.49 -4.73
N ALA A 91 8.18 -20.26 -5.18
CA ALA A 91 8.39 -21.54 -5.85
C ALA A 91 9.15 -21.41 -7.17
N ASP A 92 8.90 -20.32 -7.90
CA ASP A 92 9.56 -20.00 -9.18
C ASP A 92 10.92 -19.29 -8.97
N ASN A 93 11.36 -19.05 -7.73
CA ASN A 93 12.57 -18.30 -7.36
C ASN A 93 12.60 -16.86 -7.92
N VAL A 94 11.45 -16.22 -8.10
CA VAL A 94 11.35 -14.80 -8.46
C VAL A 94 11.67 -13.92 -7.25
N ILE A 95 11.30 -14.40 -6.07
CA ILE A 95 11.65 -13.81 -4.78
C ILE A 95 12.22 -14.87 -3.84
N ILE A 96 12.86 -14.45 -2.78
CA ILE A 96 13.48 -15.33 -1.79
C ILE A 96 12.65 -15.41 -0.51
N ASP A 97 12.75 -16.54 0.20
CA ASP A 97 12.28 -16.65 1.58
C ASP A 97 13.19 -15.82 2.50
N MET A 98 12.61 -14.83 3.13
CA MET A 98 13.31 -13.89 4.00
C MET A 98 13.22 -14.23 5.48
N THR A 99 12.55 -15.33 5.87
CA THR A 99 12.26 -15.67 7.27
C THR A 99 13.53 -15.68 8.12
N ASP A 100 14.52 -16.47 7.75
CA ASP A 100 15.79 -16.57 8.49
C ASP A 100 16.63 -15.28 8.40
N LEU A 101 16.51 -14.56 7.28
CA LEU A 101 17.23 -13.29 7.08
C LEU A 101 16.68 -12.20 7.99
N ILE A 102 15.36 -12.11 8.10
CA ILE A 102 14.67 -11.17 9.02
C ILE A 102 15.04 -11.49 10.45
N ASP A 103 15.00 -12.76 10.83
CA ASP A 103 15.35 -13.20 12.17
C ASP A 103 16.78 -12.83 12.56
N LYS A 104 17.70 -12.93 11.63
CA LYS A 104 19.13 -12.70 11.86
C LYS A 104 19.56 -11.25 11.73
N TYR A 105 19.00 -10.54 10.76
CA TYR A 105 19.55 -9.25 10.33
C TYR A 105 18.59 -8.06 10.53
N ALA A 106 17.30 -8.30 10.80
CA ALA A 106 16.31 -7.25 10.90
C ALA A 106 15.59 -7.20 12.27
N PRO A 107 16.33 -6.98 13.40
CA PRO A 107 15.75 -7.05 14.75
C PRO A 107 14.64 -6.01 14.97
N ASN A 108 14.74 -4.83 14.39
CA ASN A 108 13.71 -3.80 14.49
C ASN A 108 12.43 -4.19 13.74
N TYR A 109 12.56 -4.77 12.54
CA TYR A 109 11.42 -5.26 11.77
C TYR A 109 10.74 -6.45 12.48
N LYS A 110 11.53 -7.38 13.01
CA LYS A 110 11.02 -8.48 13.82
C LYS A 110 10.22 -8.00 15.04
N LYS A 111 10.68 -6.93 15.70
CA LYS A 111 9.93 -6.30 16.79
C LYS A 111 8.58 -5.76 16.31
N ILE A 112 8.54 -5.06 15.18
CA ILE A 112 7.30 -4.56 14.59
C ILE A 112 6.33 -5.70 14.27
N LEU A 113 6.81 -6.79 13.66
CA LEU A 113 5.99 -7.98 13.39
C LEU A 113 5.38 -8.57 14.67
N ALA A 114 6.14 -8.61 15.76
CA ALA A 114 5.66 -9.11 17.04
C ALA A 114 4.60 -8.19 17.68
N GLU A 115 4.71 -6.88 17.49
CA GLU A 115 3.79 -5.88 18.00
C GLU A 115 2.54 -5.69 17.11
N THR A 116 2.56 -6.20 15.87
CA THR A 116 1.47 -6.10 14.89
C THR A 116 1.11 -7.47 14.30
N PRO A 117 0.53 -8.40 15.08
CA PRO A 117 0.33 -9.79 14.64
C PRO A 117 -0.56 -9.93 13.38
N GLU A 118 -1.56 -9.06 13.19
CA GLU A 118 -2.37 -9.07 11.98
C GLU A 118 -1.58 -8.58 10.76
N GLY A 119 -0.77 -7.55 10.91
CA GLY A 119 0.15 -7.10 9.85
C GLY A 119 1.22 -8.14 9.53
N ALA A 120 1.71 -8.86 10.55
CA ALA A 120 2.67 -9.95 10.36
C ALA A 120 2.09 -11.09 9.51
N LYS A 121 0.81 -11.42 9.69
CA LYS A 121 0.12 -12.41 8.84
C LYS A 121 0.02 -11.96 7.39
N GLN A 122 -0.29 -10.66 7.16
CA GLN A 122 -0.40 -10.10 5.81
C GLN A 122 0.97 -10.03 5.10
N ALA A 123 2.06 -9.89 5.86
CA ALA A 123 3.42 -9.88 5.34
C ALA A 123 4.00 -11.27 5.08
N ALA A 124 3.27 -12.35 5.40
CA ALA A 124 3.68 -13.73 5.26
C ALA A 124 2.77 -14.50 4.27
N THR A 125 3.31 -15.59 3.75
CA THR A 125 2.53 -16.61 3.03
C THR A 125 1.63 -17.39 3.98
N ASN A 126 0.69 -18.18 3.44
CA ASN A 126 -0.21 -19.00 4.25
C ASN A 126 0.53 -20.05 5.11
N ASP A 127 1.73 -20.48 4.69
CA ASP A 127 2.59 -21.39 5.45
C ASP A 127 3.58 -20.66 6.38
N GLY A 128 3.46 -19.34 6.52
CA GLY A 128 4.18 -18.51 7.48
C GLY A 128 5.55 -18.01 7.03
N ARG A 129 5.95 -18.23 5.77
CA ARG A 129 7.22 -17.71 5.24
C ARG A 129 7.13 -16.21 5.02
N GLN A 130 8.12 -15.46 5.46
CA GLN A 130 8.26 -14.03 5.19
C GLN A 130 8.84 -13.83 3.79
N TYR A 131 8.13 -13.12 2.93
CA TYR A 131 8.53 -12.92 1.54
C TYR A 131 8.80 -11.46 1.17
N MET A 132 8.51 -10.53 2.08
CA MET A 132 8.70 -9.10 1.85
C MET A 132 9.06 -8.36 3.13
N MET A 133 9.64 -7.17 2.96
CA MET A 133 9.67 -6.13 3.99
C MET A 133 8.66 -5.05 3.59
N THR A 134 7.59 -4.91 4.36
CA THR A 134 6.52 -3.95 4.10
C THR A 134 6.50 -2.84 5.14
N GLY A 135 5.87 -1.72 4.80
CA GLY A 135 5.55 -0.68 5.78
C GLY A 135 4.34 -1.09 6.61
N PHE A 136 4.37 -0.73 7.89
CA PHE A 136 3.25 -0.91 8.80
C PHE A 136 2.71 0.43 9.24
N TYR A 137 1.39 0.54 9.31
CA TYR A 137 0.75 1.61 10.06
C TYR A 137 0.86 1.29 11.54
N TYR A 138 1.63 2.10 12.26
CA TYR A 138 2.05 1.82 13.63
C TYR A 138 1.46 2.82 14.60
N GLY A 139 1.05 2.34 15.79
CA GLY A 139 0.54 3.16 16.89
C GLY A 139 -0.98 3.24 16.98
N ASP A 140 -1.45 4.06 17.93
CA ASP A 140 -2.88 4.17 18.29
C ASP A 140 -3.69 5.13 17.43
N ALA A 141 -3.09 5.70 16.39
CA ALA A 141 -3.78 6.63 15.50
C ALA A 141 -4.82 5.86 14.66
N VAL A 142 -6.08 5.93 15.05
CA VAL A 142 -7.22 5.34 14.32
C VAL A 142 -7.22 5.81 12.86
N ALA A 143 -6.88 7.06 12.61
CA ALA A 143 -6.75 7.62 11.26
C ALA A 143 -5.72 6.90 10.37
N ALA A 144 -4.69 6.29 10.96
CA ALA A 144 -3.70 5.51 10.21
C ALA A 144 -4.22 4.12 9.81
N LYS A 145 -5.28 3.65 10.46
CA LYS A 145 -5.92 2.34 10.20
C LYS A 145 -7.12 2.43 9.25
N ILE A 146 -7.63 3.65 9.01
CA ILE A 146 -8.79 3.91 8.17
C ILE A 146 -8.33 4.80 7.01
N MET A 147 -7.99 4.20 5.88
CA MET A 147 -7.57 4.95 4.70
C MET A 147 -8.73 5.37 3.81
N ILE A 148 -9.73 4.51 3.66
CA ILE A 148 -10.85 4.69 2.73
C ILE A 148 -12.11 4.15 3.40
N GLY A 149 -13.20 4.91 3.31
CA GLY A 149 -14.51 4.50 3.82
C GLY A 149 -15.59 5.42 3.31
N PRO A 150 -16.85 5.04 3.44
CA PRO A 150 -17.96 5.92 3.15
C PRO A 150 -17.88 7.15 4.06
N GLN A 151 -18.11 8.31 3.44
CA GLN A 151 -18.20 9.60 4.14
C GLN A 151 -19.58 10.18 3.90
N TYR A 152 -20.11 10.89 4.87
CA TYR A 152 -21.40 11.56 4.77
C TYR A 152 -21.33 12.97 5.35
N ARG A 153 -22.25 13.79 4.93
CA ARG A 153 -22.44 15.15 5.42
C ARG A 153 -23.24 15.06 6.74
N ARG A 154 -22.55 15.29 7.84
CA ARG A 154 -23.20 15.26 9.18
C ARG A 154 -24.27 16.36 9.32
N ASP A 155 -24.03 17.53 8.75
CA ASP A 155 -25.00 18.62 8.73
C ASP A 155 -26.29 18.26 7.97
N TRP A 156 -26.23 17.38 6.98
CA TRP A 156 -27.42 16.84 6.32
C TRP A 156 -28.20 15.89 7.21
N LEU A 157 -27.51 15.00 7.92
CA LEU A 157 -28.14 14.10 8.87
C LEU A 157 -28.84 14.89 9.98
N GLU A 158 -28.16 15.88 10.56
CA GLU A 158 -28.73 16.75 11.60
C GLU A 158 -29.99 17.49 11.11
N ARG A 159 -29.99 18.00 9.88
CA ARG A 159 -31.15 18.67 9.27
C ARG A 159 -32.31 17.72 9.07
N LEU A 160 -32.03 16.49 8.64
CA LEU A 160 -33.03 15.44 8.46
C LEU A 160 -33.43 14.73 9.78
N GLY A 161 -32.81 15.09 10.91
CA GLY A 161 -33.07 14.49 12.21
C GLY A 161 -32.61 13.04 12.33
N LEU A 162 -31.54 12.66 11.63
CA LEU A 162 -31.00 11.32 11.59
C LEU A 162 -29.73 11.19 12.44
N GLU A 163 -29.51 10.00 12.96
CA GLU A 163 -28.27 9.64 13.67
C GLU A 163 -27.22 9.07 12.71
N ASP A 164 -25.98 8.92 13.18
CA ASP A 164 -24.90 8.31 12.43
C ASP A 164 -25.20 6.82 12.12
N PRO A 165 -25.22 6.37 10.86
CA PRO A 165 -25.56 4.99 10.53
C PRO A 165 -24.43 4.04 10.93
N THR A 166 -24.79 2.94 11.59
CA THR A 166 -23.88 1.89 12.08
C THR A 166 -24.17 0.52 11.44
N THR A 167 -25.33 0.36 10.81
CA THR A 167 -25.76 -0.85 10.12
C THR A 167 -26.11 -0.58 8.67
N ILE A 168 -26.17 -1.63 7.85
CA ILE A 168 -26.58 -1.52 6.44
C ILE A 168 -28.00 -0.98 6.31
N ASP A 169 -28.92 -1.39 7.20
CA ASP A 169 -30.30 -0.93 7.19
C ASP A 169 -30.38 0.58 7.52
N GLU A 170 -29.64 1.04 8.52
CA GLU A 170 -29.53 2.47 8.84
C GLU A 170 -28.91 3.28 7.69
N TRP A 171 -27.90 2.74 6.99
CA TRP A 171 -27.37 3.35 5.79
C TRP A 171 -28.44 3.49 4.69
N TYR A 172 -29.28 2.46 4.51
CA TYR A 172 -30.37 2.51 3.54
C TYR A 172 -31.38 3.60 3.92
N GLU A 173 -31.75 3.71 5.20
CA GLU A 173 -32.64 4.76 5.70
C GLU A 173 -32.06 6.15 5.47
N VAL A 174 -30.78 6.36 5.81
CA VAL A 174 -30.08 7.64 5.62
C VAL A 174 -30.04 8.02 4.13
N LEU A 175 -29.61 7.11 3.26
CA LEU A 175 -29.52 7.39 1.83
C LEU A 175 -30.89 7.64 1.19
N THR A 176 -31.95 6.97 1.68
CA THR A 176 -33.30 7.20 1.25
C THR A 176 -33.82 8.57 1.70
N ALA A 177 -33.59 8.94 2.96
CA ALA A 177 -33.98 10.24 3.48
C ALA A 177 -33.24 11.40 2.81
N ILE A 178 -31.97 11.25 2.48
CA ILE A 178 -31.25 12.24 1.68
C ILE A 178 -31.88 12.39 0.30
N LYS A 179 -32.22 11.30 -0.37
CA LYS A 179 -32.81 11.31 -1.70
C LYS A 179 -34.20 11.93 -1.77
N GLU A 180 -34.98 11.77 -0.72
CA GLU A 180 -36.40 12.17 -0.68
C GLU A 180 -36.64 13.50 0.06
N GLY A 181 -35.61 14.03 0.74
CA GLY A 181 -35.69 15.23 1.56
C GLY A 181 -34.85 16.38 1.00
N ASP A 182 -35.02 17.55 1.54
CA ASP A 182 -34.15 18.74 1.30
C ASP A 182 -32.96 18.64 2.26
N ALA A 183 -31.98 17.80 1.88
CA ALA A 183 -30.86 17.47 2.75
C ALA A 183 -29.85 18.62 2.85
N ASP A 184 -29.67 19.38 1.80
CA ASP A 184 -28.76 20.53 1.80
C ASP A 184 -29.43 21.84 2.27
N GLY A 185 -30.78 21.89 2.28
CA GLY A 185 -31.58 22.98 2.84
C GLY A 185 -31.75 24.18 1.89
N ASP A 186 -31.66 23.95 0.61
CA ASP A 186 -31.84 25.00 -0.40
C ASP A 186 -33.29 25.15 -0.88
N GLY A 187 -34.17 24.21 -0.54
CA GLY A 187 -35.61 24.17 -0.84
C GLY A 187 -35.93 23.37 -2.11
N ASP A 188 -34.99 22.75 -2.78
CA ASP A 188 -35.17 21.81 -3.89
C ASP A 188 -34.92 20.40 -3.37
N THR A 189 -35.82 19.46 -3.57
CA THR A 189 -35.71 18.05 -3.16
C THR A 189 -35.40 17.12 -4.32
N GLU A 190 -35.10 17.66 -5.49
CA GLU A 190 -34.91 16.89 -6.71
C GLU A 190 -33.41 16.79 -7.10
N ASP A 191 -32.53 17.56 -6.46
CA ASP A 191 -31.13 17.65 -6.82
C ASP A 191 -30.16 16.93 -5.87
N GLU A 192 -30.67 16.36 -4.76
CA GLU A 192 -29.87 15.56 -3.85
C GLU A 192 -29.30 14.29 -4.48
N ILE A 193 -27.98 14.14 -4.40
CA ILE A 193 -27.27 12.94 -4.81
C ILE A 193 -26.86 12.18 -3.54
N PRO A 194 -27.60 11.14 -3.14
CA PRO A 194 -27.40 10.46 -1.85
C PRO A 194 -26.07 9.69 -1.78
N PHE A 195 -25.51 9.30 -2.93
CA PHE A 195 -24.27 8.52 -2.96
C PHE A 195 -23.44 8.78 -4.20
N ILE A 196 -22.15 9.08 -4.01
CA ILE A 196 -21.16 9.20 -5.09
C ILE A 196 -19.98 8.27 -4.77
N SER A 197 -19.54 7.50 -5.75
CA SER A 197 -18.33 6.71 -5.65
C SER A 197 -17.42 6.92 -6.87
N LYS A 198 -16.11 6.80 -6.67
CA LYS A 198 -15.14 6.80 -7.75
C LYS A 198 -15.10 5.41 -8.42
N GLY A 199 -15.96 5.18 -9.42
CA GLY A 199 -16.06 3.89 -10.13
C GLY A 199 -17.02 2.90 -9.44
N ALA A 200 -17.16 1.72 -10.05
CA ALA A 200 -18.08 0.67 -9.58
C ALA A 200 -17.55 -0.12 -8.36
N SER A 201 -16.35 0.14 -7.91
CA SER A 201 -15.81 -0.52 -6.72
C SER A 201 -15.99 0.41 -5.51
N ILE A 202 -16.94 0.08 -4.67
CA ILE A 202 -16.75 0.35 -3.25
C ILE A 202 -15.58 -0.55 -2.89
N SER A 203 -14.39 0.03 -2.80
CA SER A 203 -13.22 -0.70 -2.34
C SER A 203 -13.40 -0.98 -0.85
N CYS A 204 -14.19 -1.99 -0.54
CA CYS A 204 -13.94 -2.74 0.66
C CYS A 204 -12.66 -3.52 0.35
N SER A 205 -11.55 -3.14 0.93
CA SER A 205 -10.42 -4.04 1.02
C SER A 205 -10.92 -5.28 1.75
N ASN A 206 -11.28 -6.30 1.00
CA ASN A 206 -11.50 -7.63 1.55
C ASN A 206 -10.11 -8.19 1.86
N ASP A 207 -9.50 -7.64 2.88
CA ASP A 207 -8.39 -8.28 3.56
C ASP A 207 -9.00 -9.35 4.48
N ASN A 208 -9.27 -10.52 3.89
CA ASN A 208 -9.47 -11.77 4.62
C ASN A 208 -8.13 -12.48 4.74
#